data_ca35b087a0f05233623509e9710243f5
#
_entry.id   ca35b087a0f05233623509e9710243f5
#
_cell.length_a   1.000
_cell.length_b   1.000
_cell.length_c   1.000
_cell.angle_alpha   90.00
_cell.angle_beta   90.00
_cell.angle_gamma   90.00
#
_symmetry.space_group_name_H-M   'P 1'
#
loop_
_entity.id
_entity.type
_entity.pdbx_description
1 polymer ?
#
loop_
_entity_poly.entity_id
_entity_poly.type
_entity_poly.pdbx_seq_one_letter_code
_entity_poly.pdbx_strand_id
1 'polypeptide(L)'
;MYLFFEEDGTLRVGTIFSENGSADQVELVTGRRTKVKGGHVVFEFESPVASDVMPKAEAMSTEIDPQFLWEVAPEGEFRFETLAVEYFGEAASVIEKIATLLTLHNHPVYFHRKGRGNYRKAPEEILKAALAALEKKRLAEEQKKVWVRQMIDEQTAPKEIVSQAINLLVSPDKNSNLWKALSDAASEARMTPLRLLLSLGAIKSAYRWHIDSFYAQYFPKGKGFAADLVKPSENGWDDLPIANVKAFSIDDASTTEIDDATSVEHVDDKLLRIGVHIAAPGLGIERDSDIDRVARSRLSTVYAPGIKTTMLPEDWIKEFSLDEGRAVPCLSLYVLVNKETLEVYATETHLELIKVCSNIRYNLIEDEFTQEKLLSGNVNHPFAEEITWLWKFAKKCLSEREAVRGKPEQLGRVEWSFDLEGDGEADVIHLKSRRRGSPLDLAGGYWL
;
A
#
# COMPACT_ATOMS: atom_id res chain seq x y z
N MET A 1 -55.04 -19.92 -35.59
CA MET A 1 -53.79 -19.28 -36.08
C MET A 1 -52.97 -18.87 -34.88
N TYR A 2 -51.68 -19.23 -34.82
CA TYR A 2 -50.74 -18.88 -33.77
C TYR A 2 -49.68 -17.93 -34.33
N LEU A 3 -49.18 -17.03 -33.49
CA LEU A 3 -48.19 -16.04 -33.86
C LEU A 3 -46.90 -16.29 -33.06
N PHE A 4 -45.77 -16.39 -33.74
CA PHE A 4 -44.44 -16.33 -33.16
C PHE A 4 -43.87 -14.92 -33.37
N PHE A 5 -43.53 -14.26 -32.27
CA PHE A 5 -43.17 -12.82 -32.29
C PHE A 5 -42.16 -12.46 -31.23
N GLU A 6 -41.59 -11.30 -31.34
CA GLU A 6 -40.68 -10.73 -30.39
C GLU A 6 -41.34 -9.57 -29.62
N GLU A 7 -41.32 -9.66 -28.26
CA GLU A 7 -41.77 -8.61 -27.35
C GLU A 7 -40.63 -8.27 -26.38
N ASP A 8 -40.15 -7.03 -26.39
CA ASP A 8 -39.07 -6.52 -25.52
C ASP A 8 -37.81 -7.42 -25.52
N GLY A 9 -37.41 -7.87 -26.71
CA GLY A 9 -36.25 -8.75 -26.88
C GLY A 9 -36.48 -10.23 -26.54
N THR A 10 -37.69 -10.58 -26.12
CA THR A 10 -38.08 -11.97 -25.78
C THR A 10 -38.92 -12.57 -26.89
N LEU A 11 -38.62 -13.77 -27.32
CA LEU A 11 -39.39 -14.53 -28.29
C LEU A 11 -40.57 -15.19 -27.58
N ARG A 12 -41.78 -15.04 -28.17
CA ARG A 12 -43.04 -15.53 -27.59
C ARG A 12 -43.92 -16.16 -28.61
N VAL A 13 -44.81 -17.03 -28.14
CA VAL A 13 -45.90 -17.62 -28.93
C VAL A 13 -47.23 -17.24 -28.28
N GLY A 14 -48.21 -16.95 -29.09
CA GLY A 14 -49.56 -16.71 -28.63
C GLY A 14 -50.61 -16.99 -29.71
N THR A 15 -51.89 -17.03 -29.30
CA THR A 15 -53.04 -17.25 -30.17
C THR A 15 -53.53 -15.88 -30.67
N ILE A 16 -53.76 -15.72 -31.97
CA ILE A 16 -54.38 -14.52 -32.53
C ILE A 16 -55.84 -14.49 -32.07
N PHE A 17 -56.15 -13.43 -31.31
CA PHE A 17 -57.51 -13.24 -30.81
C PHE A 17 -58.34 -12.32 -31.72
N SER A 18 -57.70 -11.29 -32.29
CA SER A 18 -58.33 -10.37 -33.20
C SER A 18 -57.29 -9.72 -34.10
N GLU A 19 -57.56 -9.63 -35.39
CA GLU A 19 -56.72 -8.94 -36.40
C GLU A 19 -57.23 -7.53 -36.59
N ASN A 20 -56.37 -6.51 -36.42
CA ASN A 20 -56.71 -5.10 -36.55
C ASN A 20 -55.75 -4.34 -37.49
N GLY A 21 -55.53 -4.82 -38.67
CA GLY A 21 -54.84 -4.15 -39.78
C GLY A 21 -53.40 -3.60 -39.51
N SER A 22 -53.17 -2.94 -38.39
CA SER A 22 -51.87 -2.37 -38.01
C SER A 22 -51.17 -3.12 -36.87
N ALA A 23 -51.92 -3.93 -36.10
CA ALA A 23 -51.41 -4.76 -35.00
C ALA A 23 -52.46 -5.77 -34.54
N ASP A 24 -52.04 -6.99 -34.29
CA ASP A 24 -52.88 -8.07 -33.85
C ASP A 24 -52.97 -8.11 -32.32
N GLN A 25 -54.15 -8.47 -31.81
CA GLN A 25 -54.32 -8.82 -30.39
C GLN A 25 -54.03 -10.28 -30.22
N VAL A 26 -53.02 -10.59 -29.40
CA VAL A 26 -52.54 -11.94 -29.19
C VAL A 26 -52.69 -12.30 -27.72
N GLU A 27 -53.26 -13.47 -27.47
CA GLU A 27 -53.35 -14.06 -26.14
C GLU A 27 -52.20 -15.05 -25.93
N LEU A 28 -51.34 -14.76 -24.93
CA LEU A 28 -50.26 -15.62 -24.54
C LEU A 28 -50.79 -16.89 -23.84
N VAL A 29 -49.93 -17.94 -23.74
CA VAL A 29 -50.24 -19.18 -23.00
C VAL A 29 -50.59 -18.91 -21.53
N THR A 30 -50.09 -17.81 -20.96
CA THR A 30 -50.39 -17.36 -19.59
C THR A 30 -51.78 -16.71 -19.44
N GLY A 31 -52.58 -16.53 -20.53
CA GLY A 31 -53.84 -15.81 -20.55
C GLY A 31 -53.70 -14.25 -20.65
N ARG A 32 -52.47 -13.76 -20.63
CA ARG A 32 -52.21 -12.31 -20.83
C ARG A 32 -52.44 -11.96 -22.31
N ARG A 33 -53.16 -10.84 -22.54
CA ARG A 33 -53.31 -10.29 -23.89
C ARG A 33 -52.31 -9.17 -24.14
N THR A 34 -51.69 -9.21 -25.31
CA THR A 34 -50.75 -8.17 -25.76
C THR A 34 -51.08 -7.75 -27.20
N LYS A 35 -50.63 -6.54 -27.56
CA LYS A 35 -50.80 -6.00 -28.90
C LYS A 35 -49.50 -6.10 -29.67
N VAL A 36 -49.48 -6.92 -30.72
CA VAL A 36 -48.28 -7.18 -31.53
C VAL A 36 -48.40 -6.41 -32.86
N LYS A 37 -47.46 -5.53 -33.10
CA LYS A 37 -47.36 -4.84 -34.40
C LYS A 37 -46.69 -5.76 -35.41
N GLY A 38 -47.09 -5.69 -36.68
CA GLY A 38 -46.54 -6.51 -37.76
C GLY A 38 -44.99 -6.49 -37.87
N GLY A 39 -44.35 -5.41 -37.37
CA GLY A 39 -42.88 -5.30 -37.30
C GLY A 39 -42.22 -6.24 -36.31
N HIS A 40 -42.97 -6.79 -35.35
CA HIS A 40 -42.47 -7.72 -34.32
C HIS A 40 -42.80 -9.20 -34.63
N VAL A 41 -43.63 -9.44 -35.63
CA VAL A 41 -44.00 -10.77 -36.09
C VAL A 41 -42.84 -11.44 -36.81
N VAL A 42 -42.50 -12.67 -36.39
CA VAL A 42 -41.49 -13.49 -37.04
C VAL A 42 -42.15 -14.38 -38.09
N PHE A 43 -43.15 -15.17 -37.70
CA PHE A 43 -43.98 -15.95 -38.60
C PHE A 43 -45.27 -16.43 -37.93
N GLU A 44 -46.20 -16.96 -38.73
CA GLU A 44 -47.49 -17.48 -38.29
C GLU A 44 -47.56 -18.98 -38.57
N PHE A 45 -48.36 -19.72 -37.78
CA PHE A 45 -48.55 -21.17 -37.95
C PHE A 45 -49.89 -21.62 -37.40
N GLU A 46 -50.36 -22.77 -37.85
CA GLU A 46 -51.63 -23.36 -37.41
C GLU A 46 -51.44 -24.52 -36.41
N SER A 47 -50.35 -25.25 -36.50
CA SER A 47 -50.07 -26.42 -35.70
C SER A 47 -48.53 -26.49 -35.44
N PRO A 48 -48.11 -27.00 -34.27
CA PRO A 48 -48.87 -27.49 -33.13
C PRO A 48 -49.46 -26.37 -32.23
N VAL A 49 -50.18 -26.77 -31.15
CA VAL A 49 -50.81 -25.84 -30.21
C VAL A 49 -49.77 -24.97 -29.51
N ALA A 50 -50.05 -23.66 -29.32
CA ALA A 50 -49.14 -22.68 -28.74
C ALA A 50 -48.50 -23.09 -27.39
N SER A 51 -49.26 -23.79 -26.53
CA SER A 51 -48.80 -24.29 -25.23
C SER A 51 -47.63 -25.32 -25.33
N ASP A 52 -47.59 -26.04 -26.42
CA ASP A 52 -46.61 -27.14 -26.62
C ASP A 52 -45.34 -26.69 -27.34
N VAL A 53 -45.41 -25.59 -28.09
CA VAL A 53 -44.38 -25.18 -29.02
C VAL A 53 -43.12 -24.70 -28.30
N MET A 54 -43.24 -23.76 -27.35
CA MET A 54 -42.08 -23.18 -26.68
C MET A 54 -41.32 -24.25 -25.85
N PRO A 55 -42.00 -25.06 -24.97
CA PRO A 55 -41.24 -26.05 -24.18
C PRO A 55 -40.49 -27.07 -25.03
N LYS A 56 -41.13 -27.55 -26.13
CA LYS A 56 -40.50 -28.50 -27.04
C LYS A 56 -39.35 -27.88 -27.84
N ALA A 57 -39.51 -26.65 -28.31
CA ALA A 57 -38.48 -25.93 -29.04
C ALA A 57 -37.30 -25.55 -28.16
N GLU A 58 -37.54 -25.15 -26.92
CA GLU A 58 -36.48 -24.86 -25.92
C GLU A 58 -35.67 -26.11 -25.63
N ALA A 59 -36.31 -27.26 -25.36
CA ALA A 59 -35.62 -28.54 -25.16
C ALA A 59 -34.76 -28.91 -26.39
N MET A 60 -35.35 -28.84 -27.58
CA MET A 60 -34.64 -29.16 -28.82
C MET A 60 -33.49 -28.17 -29.12
N SER A 61 -33.64 -26.90 -28.78
CA SER A 61 -32.59 -25.89 -29.01
C SER A 61 -31.30 -26.16 -28.25
N THR A 62 -31.37 -26.91 -27.14
CA THR A 62 -30.18 -27.31 -26.37
C THR A 62 -29.39 -28.44 -27.03
N GLU A 63 -30.00 -29.17 -27.98
CA GLU A 63 -29.37 -30.25 -28.71
C GLU A 63 -28.76 -29.79 -30.04
N ILE A 64 -29.08 -28.58 -30.48
CA ILE A 64 -28.54 -28.00 -31.72
C ILE A 64 -27.16 -27.44 -31.46
N ASP A 65 -26.14 -27.89 -32.19
CA ASP A 65 -24.79 -27.37 -32.13
C ASP A 65 -24.66 -26.00 -32.83
N PRO A 66 -24.42 -24.92 -32.10
CA PRO A 66 -24.31 -23.59 -32.69
C PRO A 66 -23.06 -23.42 -33.57
N GLN A 67 -21.99 -24.20 -33.33
CA GLN A 67 -20.79 -24.16 -34.16
C GLN A 67 -21.11 -24.80 -35.52
N PHE A 68 -21.76 -25.93 -35.58
CA PHE A 68 -22.18 -26.55 -36.83
C PHE A 68 -23.08 -25.59 -37.65
N LEU A 69 -24.08 -24.96 -37.00
CA LEU A 69 -24.93 -23.96 -37.66
C LEU A 69 -24.11 -22.81 -38.23
N TRP A 70 -23.06 -22.36 -37.53
CA TRP A 70 -22.18 -21.28 -38.00
C TRP A 70 -21.36 -21.71 -39.23
N GLU A 71 -20.86 -22.95 -39.24
CA GLU A 71 -20.08 -23.50 -40.36
C GLU A 71 -20.92 -23.58 -41.65
N VAL A 72 -22.19 -24.01 -41.57
CA VAL A 72 -23.08 -24.14 -42.70
C VAL A 72 -23.82 -22.86 -43.10
N ALA A 73 -23.76 -21.84 -42.23
CA ALA A 73 -24.46 -20.58 -42.46
C ALA A 73 -23.91 -19.85 -43.70
N PRO A 74 -24.79 -19.27 -44.54
CA PRO A 74 -24.35 -18.52 -45.72
C PRO A 74 -23.65 -17.23 -45.32
N GLU A 75 -22.83 -16.69 -46.25
CA GLU A 75 -22.26 -15.36 -46.11
C GLU A 75 -23.37 -14.31 -46.26
N GLY A 76 -23.27 -13.23 -45.49
CA GLY A 76 -24.26 -12.15 -45.54
C GLY A 76 -25.43 -12.32 -44.55
N GLU A 77 -26.56 -11.67 -44.86
CA GLU A 77 -27.77 -11.78 -44.03
C GLU A 77 -28.64 -12.92 -44.52
N PHE A 78 -29.15 -13.72 -43.59
CA PHE A 78 -30.04 -14.83 -43.85
C PHE A 78 -31.18 -14.91 -42.84
N ARG A 79 -32.26 -15.55 -43.22
CA ARG A 79 -33.37 -15.87 -42.31
C ARG A 79 -33.10 -17.18 -41.61
N PHE A 80 -33.59 -17.31 -40.39
CA PHE A 80 -33.38 -18.53 -39.56
C PHE A 80 -33.91 -19.79 -40.26
N GLU A 81 -34.97 -19.70 -41.07
CA GLU A 81 -35.53 -20.86 -41.80
C GLU A 81 -34.46 -21.48 -42.74
N THR A 82 -33.54 -20.71 -43.27
CA THR A 82 -32.46 -21.21 -44.11
C THR A 82 -31.66 -22.25 -43.35
N LEU A 83 -31.26 -21.95 -42.12
CA LEU A 83 -30.49 -22.87 -41.29
C LEU A 83 -31.35 -23.99 -40.70
N ALA A 84 -32.64 -23.79 -40.49
CA ALA A 84 -33.56 -24.84 -40.09
C ALA A 84 -33.70 -25.93 -41.20
N VAL A 85 -33.74 -25.50 -42.46
CA VAL A 85 -33.74 -26.42 -43.59
C VAL A 85 -32.41 -27.14 -43.77
N GLU A 86 -31.29 -26.46 -43.60
CA GLU A 86 -29.95 -27.08 -43.66
C GLU A 86 -29.73 -28.11 -42.57
N TYR A 87 -30.26 -27.89 -41.36
CA TYR A 87 -30.06 -28.74 -40.21
C TYR A 87 -31.05 -29.95 -40.19
N PHE A 88 -32.34 -29.69 -40.46
CA PHE A 88 -33.44 -30.64 -40.31
C PHE A 88 -34.01 -31.15 -41.65
N GLY A 89 -33.62 -30.53 -42.76
CA GLY A 89 -34.13 -30.85 -44.09
C GLY A 89 -35.31 -29.97 -44.52
N GLU A 90 -35.75 -30.09 -45.77
CA GLU A 90 -36.79 -29.21 -46.39
C GLU A 90 -38.15 -29.26 -45.67
N ALA A 91 -38.45 -30.40 -44.98
CA ALA A 91 -39.70 -30.59 -44.26
C ALA A 91 -39.62 -30.15 -42.78
N ALA A 92 -38.68 -29.28 -42.42
CA ALA A 92 -38.48 -28.79 -41.05
C ALA A 92 -39.82 -28.33 -40.44
N SER A 93 -40.20 -28.92 -39.30
CA SER A 93 -41.41 -28.60 -38.55
C SER A 93 -41.36 -27.24 -37.90
N VAL A 94 -42.52 -26.72 -37.44
CA VAL A 94 -42.60 -25.45 -36.70
C VAL A 94 -41.69 -25.50 -35.45
N ILE A 95 -41.65 -26.61 -34.71
CA ILE A 95 -40.83 -26.76 -33.50
C ILE A 95 -39.31 -26.66 -33.87
N GLU A 96 -38.89 -27.36 -34.92
CA GLU A 96 -37.51 -27.33 -35.40
C GLU A 96 -37.09 -25.94 -35.89
N LYS A 97 -37.95 -25.22 -36.57
CA LYS A 97 -37.72 -23.81 -36.98
C LYS A 97 -37.59 -22.89 -35.79
N ILE A 98 -38.44 -23.02 -34.79
CA ILE A 98 -38.33 -22.24 -33.54
C ILE A 98 -37.09 -22.63 -32.73
N ALA A 99 -36.77 -23.90 -32.65
CA ALA A 99 -35.55 -24.38 -31.95
C ALA A 99 -34.27 -23.76 -32.60
N THR A 100 -34.21 -23.78 -33.94
CA THR A 100 -33.11 -23.12 -34.69
C THR A 100 -33.04 -21.65 -34.37
N LEU A 101 -34.17 -20.96 -34.41
CA LEU A 101 -34.22 -19.50 -34.11
C LEU A 101 -33.77 -19.22 -32.67
N LEU A 102 -34.21 -20.05 -31.70
CA LEU A 102 -33.78 -19.94 -30.30
C LEU A 102 -32.26 -20.13 -30.17
N THR A 103 -31.69 -21.11 -30.87
CA THR A 103 -30.24 -21.34 -30.89
C THR A 103 -29.49 -20.12 -31.43
N LEU A 104 -29.93 -19.57 -32.56
CA LEU A 104 -29.34 -18.36 -33.11
C LEU A 104 -29.45 -17.15 -32.18
N HIS A 105 -30.58 -17.02 -31.49
CA HIS A 105 -30.88 -15.94 -30.56
C HIS A 105 -30.00 -16.02 -29.29
N ASN A 106 -29.83 -17.22 -28.76
CA ASN A 106 -29.13 -17.47 -27.50
C ASN A 106 -27.60 -17.52 -27.66
N HIS A 107 -27.10 -17.57 -28.90
CA HIS A 107 -25.65 -17.62 -29.17
C HIS A 107 -25.15 -16.40 -29.95
N PRO A 108 -25.20 -15.17 -29.37
CA PRO A 108 -24.83 -13.92 -30.04
C PRO A 108 -23.36 -13.86 -30.43
N VAL A 109 -22.50 -14.74 -29.88
CA VAL A 109 -21.08 -14.86 -30.27
C VAL A 109 -20.95 -15.43 -31.69
N TYR A 110 -21.83 -16.35 -32.06
CA TYR A 110 -21.84 -16.98 -33.37
C TYR A 110 -22.67 -16.20 -34.38
N PHE A 111 -23.79 -15.57 -33.94
CA PHE A 111 -24.78 -14.97 -34.84
C PHE A 111 -25.20 -13.57 -34.39
N HIS A 112 -25.01 -12.60 -35.27
CA HIS A 112 -25.44 -11.23 -35.03
C HIS A 112 -26.89 -11.03 -35.54
N ARG A 113 -27.79 -10.58 -34.67
CA ARG A 113 -29.18 -10.29 -35.02
C ARG A 113 -29.30 -9.11 -35.98
N LYS A 114 -30.18 -9.25 -36.98
CA LYS A 114 -30.55 -8.21 -37.95
C LYS A 114 -32.03 -7.85 -37.92
N GLY A 115 -32.78 -8.41 -36.95
CA GLY A 115 -34.19 -8.23 -36.73
C GLY A 115 -35.09 -9.19 -37.53
N ARG A 116 -36.31 -9.41 -37.03
CA ARG A 116 -37.37 -10.22 -37.65
C ARG A 116 -36.93 -11.63 -38.10
N GLY A 117 -36.16 -12.31 -37.26
CA GLY A 117 -35.63 -13.65 -37.59
C GLY A 117 -34.49 -13.65 -38.61
N ASN A 118 -33.93 -12.47 -38.94
CA ASN A 118 -32.75 -12.35 -39.77
C ASN A 118 -31.48 -12.30 -38.92
N TYR A 119 -30.44 -12.98 -39.38
CA TYR A 119 -29.16 -13.10 -38.74
C TYR A 119 -28.02 -12.95 -39.76
N ARG A 120 -26.85 -12.72 -39.23
CA ARG A 120 -25.58 -12.79 -39.97
C ARG A 120 -24.58 -13.53 -39.11
N LYS A 121 -23.83 -14.46 -39.69
CA LYS A 121 -22.77 -15.17 -38.96
C LYS A 121 -21.64 -14.21 -38.57
N ALA A 122 -21.06 -14.42 -37.40
CA ALA A 122 -19.88 -13.68 -36.97
C ALA A 122 -18.69 -14.00 -37.89
N PRO A 123 -17.89 -13.01 -38.28
CA PRO A 123 -16.62 -13.27 -38.99
C PRO A 123 -15.72 -14.21 -38.19
N GLU A 124 -15.03 -15.13 -38.88
CA GLU A 124 -14.24 -16.18 -38.24
C GLU A 124 -13.23 -15.66 -37.22
N GLU A 125 -12.50 -14.59 -37.57
CA GLU A 125 -11.51 -13.99 -36.65
C GLU A 125 -12.16 -13.43 -35.38
N ILE A 126 -13.36 -12.83 -35.49
CA ILE A 126 -14.10 -12.29 -34.35
C ILE A 126 -14.63 -13.44 -33.49
N LEU A 127 -15.16 -14.49 -34.12
CA LEU A 127 -15.64 -15.67 -33.41
C LEU A 127 -14.50 -16.33 -32.60
N LYS A 128 -13.37 -16.60 -33.25
CA LYS A 128 -12.19 -17.18 -32.57
C LYS A 128 -11.74 -16.35 -31.39
N ALA A 129 -11.64 -15.03 -31.56
CA ALA A 129 -11.26 -14.14 -30.47
C ALA A 129 -12.27 -14.13 -29.31
N ALA A 130 -13.57 -14.15 -29.63
CA ALA A 130 -14.64 -14.17 -28.64
C ALA A 130 -14.69 -15.48 -27.87
N LEU A 131 -14.55 -16.62 -28.55
CA LEU A 131 -14.49 -17.94 -27.90
C LEU A 131 -13.24 -18.09 -27.01
N ALA A 132 -12.09 -17.62 -27.47
CA ALA A 132 -10.86 -17.58 -26.66
C ALA A 132 -11.04 -16.71 -25.40
N ALA A 133 -11.71 -15.56 -25.51
CA ALA A 133 -12.00 -14.69 -24.38
C ALA A 133 -12.97 -15.33 -23.37
N LEU A 134 -14.00 -16.03 -23.85
CA LEU A 134 -14.93 -16.78 -23.00
C LEU A 134 -14.24 -17.93 -22.27
N GLU A 135 -13.41 -18.68 -22.95
CA GLU A 135 -12.64 -19.77 -22.34
C GLU A 135 -11.64 -19.24 -21.29
N LYS A 136 -10.93 -18.17 -21.62
CA LYS A 136 -10.05 -17.51 -20.64
C LYS A 136 -10.82 -17.06 -19.39
N LYS A 137 -12.02 -16.50 -19.57
CA LYS A 137 -12.88 -16.09 -18.44
C LYS A 137 -13.34 -17.29 -17.62
N ARG A 138 -13.71 -18.39 -18.27
CA ARG A 138 -14.11 -19.64 -17.61
C ARG A 138 -12.97 -20.23 -16.77
N LEU A 139 -11.78 -20.34 -17.35
CA LEU A 139 -10.57 -20.83 -16.67
C LEU A 139 -10.18 -19.92 -15.48
N ALA A 140 -10.29 -18.60 -15.66
CA ALA A 140 -10.02 -17.63 -14.59
C ALA A 140 -11.00 -17.78 -13.43
N GLU A 141 -12.28 -18.02 -13.69
CA GLU A 141 -13.30 -18.25 -12.64
C GLU A 141 -13.10 -19.60 -11.93
N GLU A 142 -12.73 -20.64 -12.66
CA GLU A 142 -12.37 -21.94 -12.07
C GLU A 142 -11.14 -21.83 -11.17
N GLN A 143 -10.09 -21.14 -11.64
CA GLN A 143 -8.89 -20.89 -10.85
C GLN A 143 -9.20 -20.11 -9.57
N LYS A 144 -10.06 -19.10 -9.66
CA LYS A 144 -10.52 -18.34 -8.49
C LYS A 144 -11.17 -19.27 -7.45
N LYS A 145 -12.05 -20.19 -7.88
CA LYS A 145 -12.69 -21.15 -6.99
C LYS A 145 -11.68 -22.10 -6.33
N VAL A 146 -10.65 -22.53 -7.07
CA VAL A 146 -9.56 -23.35 -6.52
C VAL A 146 -8.85 -22.60 -5.40
N TRP A 147 -8.47 -21.35 -5.62
CA TRP A 147 -7.80 -20.52 -4.60
C TRP A 147 -8.67 -20.30 -3.36
N VAL A 148 -9.98 -20.07 -3.53
CA VAL A 148 -10.91 -19.95 -2.40
C VAL A 148 -10.94 -21.23 -1.57
N ARG A 149 -11.06 -22.41 -2.22
CA ARG A 149 -11.04 -23.70 -1.53
C ARG A 149 -9.74 -23.94 -0.77
N GLN A 150 -8.59 -23.65 -1.38
CA GLN A 150 -7.30 -23.78 -0.70
C GLN A 150 -7.27 -22.96 0.59
N MET A 151 -7.78 -21.73 0.57
CA MET A 151 -7.80 -20.88 1.76
C MET A 151 -8.81 -21.32 2.82
N ILE A 152 -9.99 -21.82 2.41
CA ILE A 152 -11.08 -22.12 3.34
C ILE A 152 -11.04 -23.59 3.79
N ASP A 153 -10.96 -24.53 2.86
CA ASP A 153 -11.08 -25.96 3.18
C ASP A 153 -9.73 -26.56 3.57
N GLU A 154 -8.65 -26.18 2.85
CA GLU A 154 -7.30 -26.74 3.06
C GLU A 154 -6.49 -25.90 4.06
N GLN A 155 -7.00 -24.75 4.50
CA GLN A 155 -6.34 -23.81 5.41
C GLN A 155 -4.90 -23.44 4.94
N THR A 156 -4.71 -23.28 3.64
CA THR A 156 -3.42 -23.02 3.01
C THR A 156 -3.53 -21.83 2.04
N ALA A 157 -2.61 -20.89 2.15
CA ALA A 157 -2.58 -19.75 1.21
C ALA A 157 -1.96 -20.17 -0.13
N PRO A 158 -2.64 -19.92 -1.27
CA PRO A 158 -2.07 -20.13 -2.60
C PRO A 158 -0.75 -19.38 -2.78
N LYS A 159 0.23 -19.98 -3.48
CA LYS A 159 1.56 -19.37 -3.71
C LYS A 159 1.46 -18.01 -4.40
N GLU A 160 0.54 -17.87 -5.33
CA GLU A 160 0.28 -16.62 -6.06
C GLU A 160 -0.22 -15.51 -5.14
N ILE A 161 -1.05 -15.85 -4.15
CA ILE A 161 -1.50 -14.90 -3.12
C ILE A 161 -0.36 -14.58 -2.15
N VAL A 162 0.39 -15.58 -1.69
CA VAL A 162 1.55 -15.38 -0.78
C VAL A 162 2.56 -14.43 -1.39
N SER A 163 2.92 -14.61 -2.68
CA SER A 163 3.90 -13.78 -3.38
C SER A 163 3.48 -12.32 -3.53
N GLN A 164 2.19 -12.03 -3.46
CA GLN A 164 1.62 -10.69 -3.64
C GLN A 164 0.85 -10.20 -2.41
N ALA A 165 0.93 -10.91 -1.28
CA ALA A 165 0.10 -10.67 -0.10
C ALA A 165 0.11 -9.21 0.36
N ILE A 166 1.28 -8.59 0.43
CA ILE A 166 1.42 -7.19 0.83
C ILE A 166 0.79 -6.24 -0.21
N ASN A 167 1.08 -6.44 -1.49
CA ASN A 167 0.55 -5.58 -2.55
C ASN A 167 -0.98 -5.69 -2.67
N LEU A 168 -1.53 -6.90 -2.51
CA LEU A 168 -2.98 -7.13 -2.49
C LEU A 168 -3.68 -6.35 -1.37
N LEU A 169 -2.99 -6.10 -0.24
CA LEU A 169 -3.57 -5.35 0.87
C LEU A 169 -3.31 -3.84 0.80
N VAL A 170 -2.11 -3.44 0.36
CA VAL A 170 -1.70 -2.02 0.32
C VAL A 170 -2.28 -1.29 -0.89
N SER A 171 -2.26 -1.93 -2.05
CA SER A 171 -2.67 -1.33 -3.33
C SER A 171 -3.41 -2.33 -4.22
N PRO A 172 -4.59 -2.82 -3.80
CA PRO A 172 -5.30 -3.88 -4.49
C PRO A 172 -5.83 -3.46 -5.86
N ASP A 173 -5.51 -4.22 -6.90
CA ASP A 173 -6.32 -4.22 -8.10
C ASP A 173 -7.60 -5.05 -7.84
N LYS A 174 -8.70 -4.35 -7.54
CA LYS A 174 -10.01 -4.98 -7.22
C LYS A 174 -10.60 -5.79 -8.38
N ASN A 175 -10.11 -5.61 -9.59
CA ASN A 175 -10.54 -6.35 -10.76
C ASN A 175 -9.75 -7.64 -10.96
N SER A 176 -8.58 -7.78 -10.34
CA SER A 176 -7.75 -8.98 -10.43
C SER A 176 -8.44 -10.20 -9.81
N ASN A 177 -8.18 -11.38 -10.39
CA ASN A 177 -8.71 -12.63 -9.84
C ASN A 177 -8.14 -12.97 -8.47
N LEU A 178 -6.89 -12.59 -8.20
CA LEU A 178 -6.25 -12.79 -6.89
C LEU A 178 -6.97 -12.00 -5.79
N TRP A 179 -7.27 -10.71 -6.04
CA TRP A 179 -8.03 -9.91 -5.08
C TRP A 179 -9.43 -10.47 -4.87
N LYS A 180 -10.14 -10.83 -5.95
CA LYS A 180 -11.48 -11.42 -5.86
C LYS A 180 -11.48 -12.71 -5.05
N ALA A 181 -10.51 -13.60 -5.31
CA ALA A 181 -10.38 -14.85 -4.54
C ALA A 181 -10.12 -14.58 -3.04
N LEU A 182 -9.21 -13.68 -2.72
CA LEU A 182 -8.90 -13.28 -1.34
C LEU A 182 -10.12 -12.65 -0.66
N SER A 183 -10.84 -11.76 -1.36
CA SER A 183 -12.03 -11.09 -0.84
C SER A 183 -13.19 -12.07 -0.59
N ASP A 184 -13.42 -13.00 -1.53
CA ASP A 184 -14.46 -14.03 -1.41
C ASP A 184 -14.15 -14.97 -0.24
N ALA A 185 -12.91 -15.46 -0.14
CA ALA A 185 -12.48 -16.31 0.98
C ALA A 185 -12.55 -15.57 2.33
N ALA A 186 -12.14 -14.32 2.41
CA ALA A 186 -12.24 -13.52 3.63
C ALA A 186 -13.69 -13.32 4.06
N SER A 187 -14.59 -13.07 3.10
CA SER A 187 -16.04 -12.95 3.37
C SER A 187 -16.62 -14.26 3.90
N GLU A 188 -16.28 -15.40 3.28
CA GLU A 188 -16.72 -16.74 3.70
C GLU A 188 -16.21 -17.09 5.10
N ALA A 189 -14.93 -16.79 5.38
CA ALA A 189 -14.32 -16.97 6.69
C ALA A 189 -14.81 -15.95 7.76
N ARG A 190 -15.60 -14.95 7.38
CA ARG A 190 -16.02 -13.82 8.22
C ARG A 190 -14.85 -13.07 8.87
N MET A 191 -13.77 -12.89 8.11
CA MET A 191 -12.55 -12.20 8.50
C MET A 191 -12.25 -11.04 7.56
N THR A 192 -11.36 -10.14 7.99
CA THR A 192 -10.74 -9.21 7.03
C THR A 192 -9.68 -9.94 6.20
N PRO A 193 -9.38 -9.50 4.97
CA PRO A 193 -8.31 -10.09 4.16
C PRO A 193 -6.97 -10.20 4.89
N LEU A 194 -6.59 -9.18 5.68
CA LEU A 194 -5.39 -9.22 6.50
C LEU A 194 -5.42 -10.32 7.56
N ARG A 195 -6.54 -10.45 8.29
CA ARG A 195 -6.69 -11.49 9.32
C ARG A 195 -6.64 -12.90 8.72
N LEU A 196 -7.25 -13.09 7.55
CA LEU A 196 -7.18 -14.36 6.84
C LEU A 196 -5.73 -14.69 6.44
N LEU A 197 -5.01 -13.73 5.85
CA LEU A 197 -3.61 -13.97 5.44
C LEU A 197 -2.67 -14.22 6.64
N LEU A 198 -2.92 -13.59 7.78
CA LEU A 198 -2.21 -13.87 9.03
C LEU A 198 -2.51 -15.29 9.54
N SER A 199 -3.79 -15.70 9.57
CA SER A 199 -4.18 -17.04 10.04
C SER A 199 -3.65 -18.17 9.16
N LEU A 200 -3.50 -17.92 7.86
CA LEU A 200 -2.93 -18.87 6.89
C LEU A 200 -1.39 -18.82 6.82
N GLY A 201 -0.73 -17.97 7.61
CA GLY A 201 0.72 -17.81 7.58
C GLY A 201 1.30 -17.18 6.32
N ALA A 202 0.46 -16.65 5.43
CA ALA A 202 0.89 -15.89 4.25
C ALA A 202 1.58 -14.58 4.62
N ILE A 203 1.17 -14.00 5.74
CA ILE A 203 1.86 -12.92 6.44
C ILE A 203 2.26 -13.48 7.81
N LYS A 204 3.56 -13.45 8.13
CA LYS A 204 4.11 -14.17 9.28
C LYS A 204 3.65 -13.59 10.63
N SER A 205 3.53 -12.27 10.74
CA SER A 205 3.11 -11.60 11.97
C SER A 205 2.52 -10.22 11.72
N ALA A 206 1.83 -9.65 12.71
CA ALA A 206 1.36 -8.26 12.66
C ALA A 206 2.53 -7.27 12.52
N TYR A 207 3.66 -7.56 13.16
CA TYR A 207 4.88 -6.77 13.02
C TYR A 207 5.35 -6.74 11.54
N ARG A 208 5.49 -7.92 10.92
CA ARG A 208 5.88 -8.02 9.50
C ARG A 208 4.91 -7.28 8.59
N TRP A 209 3.62 -7.41 8.84
CA TRP A 209 2.62 -6.64 8.11
C TRP A 209 2.89 -5.14 8.15
N HIS A 210 3.13 -4.57 9.34
CA HIS A 210 3.39 -3.13 9.48
C HIS A 210 4.66 -2.70 8.75
N ILE A 211 5.74 -3.46 8.88
CA ILE A 211 7.01 -3.16 8.23
C ILE A 211 6.92 -3.29 6.70
N ASP A 212 6.39 -4.40 6.21
CA ASP A 212 6.33 -4.67 4.78
C ASP A 212 5.33 -3.74 4.07
N SER A 213 4.21 -3.41 4.73
CA SER A 213 3.26 -2.42 4.21
C SER A 213 3.85 -1.01 4.15
N PHE A 214 4.64 -0.63 5.16
CA PHE A 214 5.39 0.63 5.14
C PHE A 214 6.37 0.67 3.96
N TYR A 215 7.17 -0.38 3.76
CA TYR A 215 8.10 -0.43 2.63
C TYR A 215 7.38 -0.46 1.28
N ALA A 216 6.30 -1.21 1.15
CA ALA A 216 5.52 -1.23 -0.10
C ALA A 216 4.94 0.15 -0.46
N GLN A 217 4.56 0.93 0.55
CA GLN A 217 3.98 2.25 0.35
C GLN A 217 5.02 3.34 0.09
N TYR A 218 6.08 3.39 0.90
CA TYR A 218 7.05 4.49 0.91
C TYR A 218 8.35 4.18 0.17
N PHE A 219 8.67 2.90 -0.02
CA PHE A 219 9.88 2.42 -0.69
C PHE A 219 9.56 1.41 -1.81
N PRO A 220 8.67 1.74 -2.76
CA PRO A 220 8.22 0.78 -3.79
C PRO A 220 9.35 0.29 -4.71
N LYS A 221 10.47 1.02 -4.78
CA LYS A 221 11.69 0.64 -5.52
C LYS A 221 12.73 -0.07 -4.66
N GLY A 222 12.39 -0.39 -3.38
CA GLY A 222 13.29 -0.95 -2.40
C GLY A 222 13.93 0.11 -1.49
N LYS A 223 14.35 -0.34 -0.28
CA LYS A 223 14.94 0.53 0.76
C LYS A 223 16.43 0.80 0.58
N GLY A 224 17.10 0.09 -0.33
CA GLY A 224 18.51 0.28 -0.64
C GLY A 224 18.80 1.61 -1.31
N PHE A 225 20.08 1.89 -1.47
CA PHE A 225 20.59 3.02 -2.24
C PHE A 225 21.15 2.52 -3.58
N ALA A 226 21.12 3.35 -4.60
CA ALA A 226 21.76 3.01 -5.87
C ALA A 226 23.28 2.90 -5.66
N ALA A 227 23.90 1.92 -6.34
CA ALA A 227 25.32 1.63 -6.17
C ALA A 227 26.26 2.73 -6.71
N ASP A 228 25.73 3.61 -7.55
CA ASP A 228 26.43 4.72 -8.19
C ASP A 228 26.31 6.06 -7.46
N LEU A 229 25.70 6.07 -6.26
CA LEU A 229 25.71 7.26 -5.41
C LEU A 229 27.14 7.58 -5.00
N VAL A 230 27.63 8.72 -5.47
CA VAL A 230 29.00 9.17 -5.24
C VAL A 230 29.22 9.43 -3.75
N LYS A 231 30.33 8.92 -3.20
CA LYS A 231 30.75 9.22 -1.82
C LYS A 231 31.06 10.69 -1.63
N PRO A 232 30.99 11.21 -0.39
CA PRO A 232 31.42 12.55 -0.08
C PRO A 232 32.84 12.79 -0.57
N SER A 233 33.10 13.97 -1.09
CA SER A 233 34.49 14.39 -1.39
C SER A 233 35.26 14.47 -0.08
N GLU A 234 36.35 13.74 0.04
CA GLU A 234 37.20 13.71 1.24
C GLU A 234 37.87 15.08 1.55
N ASN A 235 37.79 16.06 0.63
CA ASN A 235 38.56 17.31 0.66
C ASN A 235 37.70 18.57 0.75
N GLY A 236 36.39 18.46 0.98
CA GLY A 236 35.50 19.66 0.95
C GLY A 236 35.58 20.54 2.21
N TRP A 237 36.19 20.06 3.29
CA TRP A 237 36.20 20.72 4.60
C TRP A 237 37.54 20.66 5.35
N ASP A 238 38.62 20.15 4.74
CA ASP A 238 39.95 20.05 5.38
C ASP A 238 40.57 21.36 5.78
N ASP A 239 40.18 22.43 5.10
CA ASP A 239 40.64 23.81 5.40
C ASP A 239 39.85 24.49 6.54
N LEU A 240 38.85 23.83 7.11
CA LEU A 240 38.10 24.39 8.25
C LEU A 240 38.97 24.42 9.50
N PRO A 241 38.84 25.48 10.34
CA PRO A 241 39.56 25.55 11.59
C PRO A 241 39.13 24.43 12.54
N ILE A 242 40.08 23.85 13.24
CA ILE A 242 39.78 22.90 14.31
C ILE A 242 39.51 23.70 15.60
N ALA A 243 38.30 23.50 16.16
CA ALA A 243 37.95 24.10 17.43
C ALA A 243 38.75 23.50 18.58
N ASN A 244 39.28 24.35 19.43
CA ASN A 244 39.97 23.91 20.65
C ASN A 244 38.97 23.82 21.82
N VAL A 245 38.04 22.87 21.75
CA VAL A 245 37.01 22.67 22.77
C VAL A 245 37.01 21.20 23.24
N LYS A 246 36.60 20.98 24.49
CA LYS A 246 36.35 19.65 25.03
C LYS A 246 34.92 19.24 24.74
N ALA A 247 34.66 18.86 23.49
CA ALA A 247 33.32 18.44 23.07
C ALA A 247 33.02 17.00 23.44
N PHE A 248 31.76 16.72 23.82
CA PHE A 248 31.26 15.37 24.11
C PHE A 248 29.79 15.25 23.66
N SER A 249 29.32 14.04 23.37
CA SER A 249 27.92 13.77 23.07
C SER A 249 27.22 13.06 24.24
N ILE A 250 25.88 13.10 24.28
CA ILE A 250 25.06 12.41 25.27
C ILE A 250 23.96 11.65 24.52
N ASP A 251 24.15 10.35 24.33
CA ASP A 251 23.31 9.51 23.47
C ASP A 251 22.81 8.25 24.19
N ASP A 252 21.85 7.57 23.60
CA ASP A 252 21.50 6.20 23.98
C ASP A 252 22.59 5.20 23.59
N ALA A 253 22.77 4.11 24.31
CA ALA A 253 23.78 3.07 24.00
C ALA A 253 23.53 2.42 22.62
N SER A 254 22.30 2.45 22.11
CA SER A 254 21.93 1.90 20.80
C SER A 254 22.18 2.89 19.64
N THR A 255 22.49 4.16 19.93
CA THR A 255 22.75 5.18 18.92
C THR A 255 24.03 4.88 18.13
N THR A 256 23.90 4.82 16.81
CA THR A 256 24.99 4.57 15.87
C THR A 256 25.31 5.78 14.97
N GLU A 257 24.46 6.78 14.97
CA GLU A 257 24.61 8.07 14.26
C GLU A 257 24.62 9.16 15.34
N ILE A 258 25.74 9.83 15.50
CA ILE A 258 25.91 10.89 16.49
C ILE A 258 25.90 12.21 15.72
N ASP A 259 24.80 12.93 15.86
CA ASP A 259 24.52 14.14 15.06
C ASP A 259 24.87 15.43 15.83
N ASP A 260 24.91 15.37 17.16
CA ASP A 260 25.16 16.49 18.03
C ASP A 260 26.17 16.21 19.13
N ALA A 261 26.90 17.25 19.49
CA ALA A 261 27.82 17.26 20.62
C ALA A 261 27.73 18.63 21.33
N THR A 262 28.27 18.68 22.52
CA THR A 262 28.26 19.87 23.35
C THR A 262 29.59 20.10 23.98
N SER A 263 29.89 21.38 24.33
CA SER A 263 31.09 21.75 25.10
C SER A 263 30.77 22.83 26.12
N VAL A 264 31.53 22.89 27.21
CA VAL A 264 31.42 23.93 28.23
C VAL A 264 32.83 24.38 28.57
N GLU A 265 33.07 25.71 28.48
CA GLU A 265 34.36 26.32 28.78
C GLU A 265 34.18 27.47 29.74
N HIS A 266 35.10 27.61 30.68
CA HIS A 266 35.21 28.78 31.55
C HIS A 266 35.98 29.85 30.83
N VAL A 267 35.32 30.95 30.45
CA VAL A 267 36.01 32.09 29.80
C VAL A 267 36.75 32.90 30.84
N ASP A 268 36.07 33.21 31.94
CA ASP A 268 36.62 33.91 33.10
C ASP A 268 35.82 33.55 34.37
N ASP A 269 36.00 34.29 35.47
CA ASP A 269 35.26 34.02 36.72
C ASP A 269 33.75 34.25 36.61
N LYS A 270 33.29 35.02 35.62
CA LYS A 270 31.88 35.41 35.46
C LYS A 270 31.18 34.76 34.29
N LEU A 271 31.89 34.29 33.29
CA LEU A 271 31.33 33.85 32.02
C LEU A 271 31.70 32.40 31.70
N LEU A 272 30.70 31.70 31.19
CA LEU A 272 30.82 30.40 30.52
C LEU A 272 30.60 30.57 29.04
N ARG A 273 31.27 29.76 28.22
CA ARG A 273 30.92 29.53 26.81
C ARG A 273 30.38 28.12 26.67
N ILE A 274 29.12 28.01 26.31
CA ILE A 274 28.46 26.75 26.01
C ILE A 274 28.44 26.57 24.49
N GLY A 275 28.97 25.47 23.99
CA GLY A 275 28.97 25.14 22.57
C GLY A 275 27.94 24.03 22.27
N VAL A 276 27.21 24.19 21.17
CA VAL A 276 26.36 23.18 20.54
C VAL A 276 26.93 22.94 19.16
N HIS A 277 27.27 21.71 18.88
CA HIS A 277 27.97 21.33 17.67
C HIS A 277 27.09 20.32 16.90
N ILE A 278 26.57 20.72 15.74
CA ILE A 278 25.72 19.88 14.89
C ILE A 278 26.52 19.45 13.67
N ALA A 279 26.58 18.16 13.43
CA ALA A 279 27.23 17.60 12.24
C ALA A 279 26.70 18.26 10.96
N ALA A 280 27.59 18.58 10.03
CA ALA A 280 27.26 19.31 8.82
C ALA A 280 27.35 18.49 7.53
N PRO A 281 26.56 17.40 7.36
CA PRO A 281 26.61 16.56 6.16
C PRO A 281 26.27 17.31 4.86
N GLY A 282 25.58 18.44 4.96
CA GLY A 282 25.30 19.32 3.83
C GLY A 282 26.53 19.88 3.14
N LEU A 283 27.72 19.90 3.78
CA LEU A 283 28.96 20.29 3.14
C LEU A 283 29.42 19.30 2.07
N GLY A 284 29.13 18.01 2.24
CA GLY A 284 29.46 16.99 1.26
C GLY A 284 28.34 16.76 0.24
N ILE A 285 27.18 17.43 0.35
CA ILE A 285 26.01 17.20 -0.51
C ILE A 285 25.79 18.43 -1.40
N GLU A 286 26.08 18.29 -2.67
CA GLU A 286 25.73 19.32 -3.65
C GLU A 286 24.22 19.37 -3.86
N ARG A 287 23.66 20.57 -3.87
CA ARG A 287 22.24 20.80 -4.11
C ARG A 287 21.83 20.23 -5.48
N ASP A 288 20.68 19.56 -5.52
CA ASP A 288 20.11 18.90 -6.70
C ASP A 288 20.97 17.74 -7.29
N SER A 289 21.99 17.28 -6.54
CA SER A 289 22.69 16.02 -6.84
C SER A 289 21.79 14.79 -6.62
N ASP A 290 22.24 13.63 -7.07
CA ASP A 290 21.47 12.38 -6.90
C ASP A 290 21.27 12.03 -5.42
N ILE A 291 22.30 12.25 -4.59
CA ILE A 291 22.18 12.01 -3.15
C ILE A 291 21.22 13.02 -2.49
N ASP A 292 21.25 14.29 -2.87
CA ASP A 292 20.31 15.28 -2.35
C ASP A 292 18.85 14.95 -2.73
N ARG A 293 18.61 14.49 -3.96
CA ARG A 293 17.28 14.03 -4.40
C ARG A 293 16.79 12.83 -3.59
N VAL A 294 17.67 11.87 -3.31
CA VAL A 294 17.34 10.71 -2.49
C VAL A 294 17.05 11.12 -1.05
N ALA A 295 17.92 11.95 -0.44
CA ALA A 295 17.72 12.46 0.91
C ALA A 295 16.40 13.23 1.06
N ARG A 296 16.09 14.13 0.12
CA ARG A 296 14.81 14.85 0.08
C ARG A 296 13.60 13.93 -0.07
N SER A 297 13.72 12.85 -0.82
CA SER A 297 12.62 11.89 -0.97
C SER A 297 12.36 11.07 0.30
N ARG A 298 13.39 10.84 1.12
CA ARG A 298 13.31 10.09 2.38
C ARG A 298 12.95 10.96 3.58
N LEU A 299 13.34 12.23 3.59
CA LEU A 299 13.09 13.27 4.60
C LEU A 299 13.75 13.06 5.96
N SER A 300 13.87 11.83 6.43
CA SER A 300 14.49 11.49 7.72
C SER A 300 14.91 10.04 7.77
N THR A 301 15.69 9.69 8.78
CA THR A 301 15.89 8.30 9.20
C THR A 301 14.64 7.81 9.94
N VAL A 302 14.13 6.63 9.58
CA VAL A 302 12.95 6.01 10.20
C VAL A 302 13.38 4.86 11.09
N TYR A 303 12.94 4.92 12.34
CA TYR A 303 13.19 3.90 13.34
C TYR A 303 11.93 3.09 13.61
N ALA A 304 12.06 1.77 13.60
CA ALA A 304 11.03 0.83 14.04
C ALA A 304 11.72 -0.28 14.86
N PRO A 305 11.01 -1.06 15.66
CA PRO A 305 11.61 -2.15 16.42
C PRO A 305 12.49 -3.05 15.54
N GLY A 306 13.78 -3.14 15.85
CA GLY A 306 14.76 -3.93 15.09
C GLY A 306 15.09 -3.43 13.67
N ILE A 307 14.57 -2.27 13.26
CA ILE A 307 14.76 -1.72 11.92
C ILE A 307 15.15 -0.24 11.98
N LYS A 308 16.19 0.08 11.21
CA LYS A 308 16.61 1.45 10.92
C LYS A 308 16.65 1.62 9.40
N THR A 309 15.92 2.59 8.89
CA THR A 309 15.92 2.95 7.46
C THR A 309 16.46 4.36 7.33
N THR A 310 17.70 4.48 6.90
CA THR A 310 18.45 5.74 6.93
C THR A 310 18.07 6.69 5.80
N MET A 311 18.17 7.99 6.05
CA MET A 311 18.00 9.03 5.04
C MET A 311 19.17 9.06 4.05
N LEU A 312 20.39 8.84 4.55
CA LEU A 312 21.63 8.82 3.79
C LEU A 312 22.25 7.40 3.80
N PRO A 313 23.12 7.08 2.83
CA PRO A 313 23.91 5.84 2.86
C PRO A 313 24.84 5.77 4.08
N GLU A 314 25.16 4.57 4.53
CA GLU A 314 26.01 4.34 5.72
C GLU A 314 27.38 5.01 5.61
N ASP A 315 27.99 5.04 4.44
CA ASP A 315 29.29 5.69 4.23
C ASP A 315 29.21 7.20 4.47
N TRP A 316 28.09 7.85 4.11
CA TRP A 316 27.83 9.26 4.41
C TRP A 316 27.62 9.48 5.90
N ILE A 317 26.85 8.61 6.54
CA ILE A 317 26.61 8.68 7.98
C ILE A 317 27.92 8.58 8.75
N LYS A 318 28.75 7.60 8.43
CA LYS A 318 30.05 7.41 9.07
C LYS A 318 30.98 8.59 8.88
N GLU A 319 30.93 9.26 7.74
CA GLU A 319 31.79 10.43 7.47
C GLU A 319 31.46 11.62 8.37
N PHE A 320 30.18 11.83 8.67
CA PHE A 320 29.68 12.94 9.45
C PHE A 320 29.26 12.61 10.89
N SER A 321 29.35 11.35 11.31
CA SER A 321 29.08 10.98 12.70
C SER A 321 30.16 11.51 13.63
N LEU A 322 29.75 12.15 14.72
CA LEU A 322 30.59 12.74 15.75
C LEU A 322 31.20 11.67 16.69
N ASP A 323 31.81 10.65 16.10
CA ASP A 323 32.46 9.59 16.83
C ASP A 323 33.69 10.09 17.59
N GLU A 324 33.95 9.50 18.76
CA GLU A 324 35.09 9.84 19.60
C GLU A 324 36.42 9.79 18.84
N GLY A 325 37.21 10.84 19.00
CA GLY A 325 38.56 10.95 18.45
C GLY A 325 38.64 11.42 17.00
N ARG A 326 37.53 11.52 16.29
CA ARG A 326 37.48 12.06 14.92
C ARG A 326 37.24 13.56 14.92
N ALA A 327 37.84 14.26 13.95
CA ALA A 327 37.51 15.65 13.65
C ALA A 327 36.45 15.67 12.53
N VAL A 328 35.27 16.20 12.82
CA VAL A 328 34.10 16.16 11.96
C VAL A 328 33.62 17.61 11.71
N PRO A 329 33.24 17.98 10.47
CA PRO A 329 32.74 19.32 10.20
C PRO A 329 31.38 19.55 10.86
N CYS A 330 31.27 20.63 11.61
CA CYS A 330 30.09 21.01 12.37
C CYS A 330 29.70 22.45 12.15
N LEU A 331 28.41 22.69 12.22
CA LEU A 331 27.90 24.04 12.50
C LEU A 331 27.80 24.15 14.03
N SER A 332 28.68 25.01 14.59
CA SER A 332 28.76 25.24 16.03
C SER A 332 28.07 26.53 16.41
N LEU A 333 27.13 26.45 17.35
CA LEU A 333 26.59 27.62 18.04
C LEU A 333 27.25 27.72 19.41
N TYR A 334 27.90 28.85 19.68
CA TYR A 334 28.42 29.21 20.98
C TYR A 334 27.54 30.25 21.65
N VAL A 335 27.21 29.99 22.90
CA VAL A 335 26.40 30.86 23.74
C VAL A 335 27.28 31.32 24.94
N LEU A 336 27.52 32.60 25.05
CA LEU A 336 28.23 33.17 26.18
C LEU A 336 27.21 33.48 27.30
N VAL A 337 27.37 32.84 28.45
CA VAL A 337 26.39 32.81 29.53
C VAL A 337 27.02 33.35 30.83
N ASN A 338 26.27 34.21 31.55
CA ASN A 338 26.67 34.66 32.88
C ASN A 338 26.51 33.50 33.88
N LYS A 339 27.54 33.22 34.68
CA LYS A 339 27.55 32.09 35.65
C LYS A 339 26.55 32.25 36.82
N GLU A 340 26.24 33.49 37.21
CA GLU A 340 25.34 33.78 38.34
C GLU A 340 23.88 33.78 37.89
N THR A 341 23.58 34.51 36.80
CA THR A 341 22.20 34.74 36.36
C THR A 341 21.75 33.74 35.30
N LEU A 342 22.68 33.05 34.64
CA LEU A 342 22.47 32.17 33.47
C LEU A 342 21.83 32.93 32.28
N GLU A 343 21.98 34.23 32.23
CA GLU A 343 21.53 35.04 31.11
C GLU A 343 22.54 34.98 29.97
N VAL A 344 22.01 34.94 28.74
CA VAL A 344 22.83 34.96 27.50
C VAL A 344 23.37 36.34 27.28
N TYR A 345 24.69 36.45 27.22
CA TYR A 345 25.41 37.68 26.95
C TYR A 345 25.66 37.92 25.46
N ALA A 346 26.06 36.86 24.75
CA ALA A 346 26.33 36.91 23.33
C ALA A 346 26.19 35.52 22.69
N THR A 347 26.04 35.48 21.38
CA THR A 347 26.03 34.24 20.60
C THR A 347 26.93 34.38 19.38
N GLU A 348 27.58 33.28 19.00
CA GLU A 348 28.42 33.16 17.81
C GLU A 348 28.12 31.87 17.09
N THR A 349 28.22 31.87 15.76
CA THR A 349 28.05 30.64 14.94
C THR A 349 29.27 30.47 14.06
N HIS A 350 29.85 29.28 14.10
CA HIS A 350 31.05 28.94 13.35
C HIS A 350 30.83 27.62 12.55
N LEU A 351 31.43 27.61 11.37
CA LEU A 351 31.62 26.37 10.62
C LEU A 351 33.06 25.89 10.86
N GLU A 352 33.23 24.76 11.51
CA GLU A 352 34.52 24.33 12.01
C GLU A 352 34.58 22.80 12.19
N LEU A 353 35.78 22.28 12.42
CA LEU A 353 36.00 20.88 12.76
C LEU A 353 35.93 20.69 14.28
N ILE A 354 35.06 19.78 14.72
CA ILE A 354 34.94 19.40 16.12
C ILE A 354 35.56 18.02 16.33
N LYS A 355 36.44 17.91 17.29
CA LYS A 355 36.97 16.63 17.73
C LYS A 355 36.33 16.23 19.06
N VAL A 356 35.37 15.30 18.99
CA VAL A 356 34.69 14.79 20.17
C VAL A 356 35.64 13.94 21.00
N CYS A 357 35.70 14.22 22.30
CA CYS A 357 36.56 13.52 23.24
C CYS A 357 35.88 12.38 23.99
N SER A 358 34.55 12.32 23.97
CA SER A 358 33.77 11.23 24.55
C SER A 358 32.36 11.17 24.01
N ASN A 359 31.86 9.96 23.75
CA ASN A 359 30.45 9.70 23.47
C ASN A 359 29.80 9.07 24.72
N ILE A 360 29.17 9.89 25.53
CA ILE A 360 28.54 9.48 26.78
C ILE A 360 27.25 8.73 26.49
N ARG A 361 27.06 7.56 27.10
CA ARG A 361 25.86 6.74 26.97
C ARG A 361 24.98 6.93 28.21
N TYR A 362 23.95 7.79 28.10
CA TYR A 362 23.17 8.25 29.24
C TYR A 362 22.48 7.10 30.01
N ASN A 363 21.98 6.10 29.32
CA ASN A 363 21.32 4.95 29.94
C ASN A 363 22.26 4.05 30.79
N LEU A 364 23.57 4.21 30.64
CA LEU A 364 24.54 3.50 31.48
C LEU A 364 24.93 4.26 32.73
N ILE A 365 24.68 5.57 32.79
CA ILE A 365 25.16 6.45 33.86
C ILE A 365 24.08 7.33 34.48
N GLU A 366 22.81 7.13 34.12
CA GLU A 366 21.69 7.98 34.57
C GLU A 366 21.59 8.07 36.10
N ASP A 367 21.85 6.96 36.80
CA ASP A 367 21.84 6.89 38.26
C ASP A 367 22.98 7.68 38.93
N GLU A 368 24.04 8.02 38.19
CA GLU A 368 25.14 8.88 38.67
C GLU A 368 24.75 10.34 38.62
N PHE A 369 23.85 10.77 37.73
CA PHE A 369 23.48 12.14 37.47
C PHE A 369 22.08 12.48 37.99
N THR A 370 21.79 12.14 39.24
CA THR A 370 20.55 12.58 39.90
C THR A 370 20.63 14.04 40.28
N GLN A 371 19.47 14.73 40.36
CA GLN A 371 19.42 16.11 40.77
C GLN A 371 20.06 16.35 42.16
N GLU A 372 19.90 15.40 43.12
CA GLU A 372 20.49 15.48 44.44
C GLU A 372 22.04 15.43 44.36
N LYS A 373 22.60 14.50 43.59
CA LYS A 373 24.05 14.36 43.42
C LYS A 373 24.65 15.59 42.73
N LEU A 374 23.97 16.14 41.73
CA LEU A 374 24.45 17.36 41.04
C LEU A 374 24.42 18.59 41.95
N LEU A 375 23.39 18.76 42.78
CA LEU A 375 23.29 19.88 43.71
C LEU A 375 24.31 19.78 44.86
N SER A 376 24.61 18.57 45.31
CA SER A 376 25.60 18.33 46.37
C SER A 376 27.04 18.29 45.87
N GLY A 377 27.25 18.28 44.55
CA GLY A 377 28.58 18.14 43.96
C GLY A 377 29.19 16.74 44.07
N ASN A 378 28.37 15.73 44.40
CA ASN A 378 28.82 14.36 44.65
C ASN A 378 28.68 13.45 43.41
N VAL A 379 28.95 13.97 42.21
CA VAL A 379 29.00 13.20 40.98
C VAL A 379 30.45 12.84 40.66
N ASN A 380 30.75 11.54 40.60
CA ASN A 380 32.10 11.05 40.24
C ASN A 380 32.15 10.70 38.76
N HIS A 381 32.22 11.68 37.91
CA HIS A 381 32.31 11.50 36.45
C HIS A 381 33.20 12.56 35.81
N PRO A 382 33.99 12.25 34.78
CA PRO A 382 34.91 13.21 34.13
C PRO A 382 34.24 14.48 33.56
N PHE A 383 32.95 14.42 33.30
CA PHE A 383 32.11 15.53 32.74
C PHE A 383 31.08 16.03 33.75
N ALA A 384 31.28 15.79 35.06
CA ALA A 384 30.31 16.16 36.08
C ALA A 384 30.07 17.68 36.14
N GLU A 385 31.12 18.46 35.98
CA GLU A 385 31.04 19.94 35.99
C GLU A 385 30.32 20.46 34.75
N GLU A 386 30.74 20.00 33.57
CA GLU A 386 30.15 20.42 32.28
C GLU A 386 28.65 20.08 32.23
N ILE A 387 28.27 18.85 32.59
CA ILE A 387 26.87 18.40 32.62
C ILE A 387 26.05 19.21 33.68
N THR A 388 26.66 19.54 34.80
CA THR A 388 26.00 20.39 35.80
C THR A 388 25.65 21.78 35.25
N TRP A 389 26.59 22.41 34.50
CA TRP A 389 26.33 23.69 33.89
C TRP A 389 25.27 23.62 32.77
N LEU A 390 25.34 22.59 31.92
CA LEU A 390 24.35 22.33 30.89
C LEU A 390 22.96 22.15 31.50
N TRP A 391 22.84 21.35 32.55
CA TRP A 391 21.58 21.14 33.25
C TRP A 391 21.02 22.42 33.86
N LYS A 392 21.85 23.25 34.51
CA LYS A 392 21.43 24.54 35.06
C LYS A 392 20.94 25.47 33.95
N PHE A 393 21.67 25.56 32.85
CA PHE A 393 21.32 26.42 31.73
C PHE A 393 20.02 25.92 31.05
N ALA A 394 19.89 24.59 30.82
CA ALA A 394 18.68 24.01 30.28
C ALA A 394 17.44 24.26 31.14
N LYS A 395 17.58 24.21 32.47
CA LYS A 395 16.48 24.58 33.39
C LYS A 395 16.08 26.05 33.27
N LYS A 396 17.02 26.94 33.07
CA LYS A 396 16.76 28.37 32.83
C LYS A 396 15.98 28.57 31.51
N CYS A 397 16.47 27.97 30.42
CA CYS A 397 15.81 28.00 29.11
C CYS A 397 14.40 27.40 29.16
N LEU A 398 14.23 26.29 29.89
CA LEU A 398 12.94 25.66 30.10
C LEU A 398 11.95 26.60 30.81
N SER A 399 12.39 27.22 31.91
CA SER A 399 11.55 28.17 32.66
C SER A 399 11.11 29.37 31.80
N GLU A 400 11.99 29.89 30.93
CA GLU A 400 11.65 30.98 30.02
C GLU A 400 10.66 30.52 28.94
N ARG A 401 10.84 29.33 28.39
CA ARG A 401 9.87 28.73 27.45
C ARG A 401 8.51 28.51 28.07
N GLU A 402 8.45 28.06 29.33
CA GLU A 402 7.22 27.88 30.09
C GLU A 402 6.49 29.20 30.31
N ALA A 403 7.23 30.25 30.65
CA ALA A 403 6.68 31.60 30.82
C ALA A 403 6.06 32.12 29.51
N VAL A 404 6.74 31.98 28.38
CA VAL A 404 6.23 32.40 27.08
C VAL A 404 5.03 31.56 26.65
N ARG A 405 5.07 30.26 26.89
CA ARG A 405 3.99 29.30 26.53
C ARG A 405 2.76 29.41 27.45
N GLY A 406 2.91 29.97 28.62
CA GLY A 406 1.87 30.13 29.64
C GLY A 406 1.44 28.82 30.32
N LYS A 407 2.22 27.74 30.19
CA LYS A 407 1.99 26.45 30.82
C LYS A 407 3.30 25.70 31.09
N PRO A 408 3.38 24.92 32.19
CA PRO A 408 4.55 24.12 32.50
C PRO A 408 4.77 23.00 31.49
N GLU A 409 6.04 22.61 31.34
CA GLU A 409 6.40 21.40 30.61
C GLU A 409 5.96 20.16 31.39
N GLN A 410 5.51 19.14 30.71
CA GLN A 410 5.17 17.86 31.32
C GLN A 410 6.45 17.03 31.55
N LEU A 411 7.22 17.39 32.57
CA LEU A 411 8.34 16.58 33.05
C LEU A 411 7.82 15.26 33.62
N GLY A 412 8.56 14.17 33.44
CA GLY A 412 8.15 12.83 33.88
C GLY A 412 7.22 12.11 32.92
N ARG A 413 7.10 12.59 31.67
CA ARG A 413 6.42 11.88 30.60
C ARG A 413 7.07 10.50 30.41
N VAL A 414 6.23 9.47 30.31
CA VAL A 414 6.71 8.12 30.02
C VAL A 414 7.11 8.04 28.55
N GLU A 415 8.34 7.67 28.33
CA GLU A 415 8.87 7.30 27.02
C GLU A 415 8.81 5.78 26.88
N TRP A 416 8.33 5.33 25.72
CA TRP A 416 8.23 3.92 25.41
C TRP A 416 9.26 3.57 24.35
N SER A 417 10.02 2.52 24.63
CA SER A 417 10.93 1.91 23.65
C SER A 417 10.52 0.47 23.35
N PHE A 418 10.88 -0.02 22.19
CA PHE A 418 10.44 -1.30 21.68
C PHE A 418 11.65 -2.09 21.21
N ASP A 419 11.99 -3.16 21.90
CA ASP A 419 13.05 -4.07 21.49
C ASP A 419 12.46 -5.25 20.74
N LEU A 420 13.06 -5.62 19.62
CA LEU A 420 12.68 -6.79 18.85
C LEU A 420 13.58 -7.96 19.24
N GLU A 421 12.98 -9.05 19.68
CA GLU A 421 13.63 -10.34 19.86
C GLU A 421 13.07 -11.32 18.82
N GLY A 422 13.93 -11.96 18.04
CA GLY A 422 13.54 -12.95 17.03
C GLY A 422 14.43 -12.90 15.80
N ASP A 423 14.30 -13.93 14.98
CA ASP A 423 15.06 -14.14 13.74
C ASP A 423 14.24 -13.89 12.46
N GLY A 424 13.04 -13.31 12.61
CA GLY A 424 12.09 -13.04 11.53
C GLY A 424 10.99 -14.08 11.36
N GLU A 425 10.99 -15.17 12.14
CA GLU A 425 9.90 -16.16 12.14
C GLU A 425 8.98 -16.03 13.36
N ALA A 426 9.55 -15.74 14.52
CA ALA A 426 8.82 -15.55 15.77
C ALA A 426 9.24 -14.24 16.44
N ASP A 427 9.00 -13.13 15.75
CA ASP A 427 9.35 -11.79 16.26
C ASP A 427 8.50 -11.44 17.50
N VAL A 428 9.16 -11.19 18.63
CA VAL A 428 8.53 -10.71 19.86
C VAL A 428 8.99 -9.29 20.12
N ILE A 429 8.02 -8.39 20.33
CA ILE A 429 8.30 -7.00 20.67
C ILE A 429 8.20 -6.84 22.19
N HIS A 430 9.31 -6.50 22.82
CA HIS A 430 9.36 -6.17 24.24
C HIS A 430 9.17 -4.68 24.45
N LEU A 431 8.19 -4.32 25.25
CA LEU A 431 7.89 -2.96 25.60
C LEU A 431 8.68 -2.56 26.84
N LYS A 432 9.51 -1.52 26.74
CA LYS A 432 10.19 -0.88 27.85
C LYS A 432 9.65 0.52 28.06
N SER A 433 9.68 1.00 29.28
CA SER A 433 9.29 2.37 29.60
C SER A 433 10.29 3.02 30.53
N ARG A 434 10.57 4.29 30.30
CA ARG A 434 11.31 5.13 31.24
C ARG A 434 10.60 6.48 31.43
N ARG A 435 10.87 7.14 32.53
CA ARG A 435 10.39 8.50 32.75
C ARG A 435 11.44 9.49 32.28
N ARG A 436 11.05 10.41 31.38
CA ARG A 436 11.90 11.54 31.00
C ARG A 436 11.97 12.60 32.08
N GLY A 437 13.02 13.42 32.03
CA GLY A 437 13.20 14.58 32.91
C GLY A 437 14.34 14.40 33.87
N SER A 438 15.22 13.43 33.63
CA SER A 438 16.50 13.34 34.34
C SER A 438 17.38 14.55 34.00
N PRO A 439 18.38 14.88 34.84
CA PRO A 439 19.36 15.92 34.51
C PRO A 439 20.08 15.67 33.18
N LEU A 440 20.35 14.42 32.81
CA LEU A 440 20.98 14.07 31.54
C LEU A 440 20.05 14.31 30.35
N ASP A 441 18.74 13.99 30.47
CA ASP A 441 17.75 14.33 29.45
C ASP A 441 17.70 15.85 29.19
N LEU A 442 17.76 16.64 30.27
CA LEU A 442 17.76 18.11 30.16
C LEU A 442 19.06 18.64 29.56
N ALA A 443 20.20 18.07 29.95
CA ALA A 443 21.51 18.49 29.46
C ALA A 443 21.71 18.11 27.98
N GLY A 444 21.17 16.99 27.52
CA GLY A 444 21.35 16.47 26.16
C GLY A 444 20.31 16.90 25.12
N GLY A 445 19.16 17.46 25.50
CA GLY A 445 18.09 17.63 24.51
C GLY A 445 17.14 18.81 24.67
N TYR A 446 17.12 19.51 25.78
CA TYR A 446 16.07 20.53 26.00
C TYR A 446 16.45 21.97 25.63
N TRP A 447 17.66 22.22 25.23
CA TRP A 447 18.15 23.54 24.87
C TRP A 447 18.50 23.68 23.39
N LEU A 448 18.46 22.58 22.63
CA LEU A 448 18.39 22.53 21.19
C LEU A 448 16.91 22.68 20.74
#